data_60c776156e1381dcdef6fef82ced3c26
#
_entry.id   60c776156e1381dcdef6fef82ced3c26
#
_cell.length_a   1.000
_cell.length_b   1.000
_cell.length_c   1.000
_cell.angle_alpha   90.00
_cell.angle_beta   90.00
_cell.angle_gamma   90.00
#
_symmetry.space_group_name_H-M   'P 1'
#
loop_
_entity.id
_entity.type
_entity.pdbx_description
1 polymer ?
#
loop_
_entity_poly.entity_id
_entity_poly.type
_entity_poly.pdbx_seq_one_letter_code
_entity_poly.pdbx_strand_id
1 'polypeptide(L)'
;MKRKVLAIMLPALLAAGAAHSAEIYNKNGNKLDLYGKVDGLHYFTDDASEDGDQTYVRFGLKGETQINDQLTGYGQWEYNIQANTTEGEGANSWTRLGFAGLKFADYGSLDYGRNYGVIYDVEAWTDVLPEFGGDTYTQTDVFMLGRTNGVATYRNSDFFGLVDGLNFALQYQGNNENAGSGEGTNNGGDRELARENGDGFGISTSYDFGMGISFGAAYASSDRTNNQVAASASSAYAGGDKADAWTVGAKYDANNIYLAAMYAETRNMTSFGKSTSYLGGGIANKTQNFEVVAQYQFDDYGLPLRPSVAYLQSKGKDLYNSGDKDLVKYVDVGMTYYFNKNMSTYVDYKINLLDEDDYFYRANGIATDDVVALGLVYQF
;
A
#
# COMPACT_ATOMS: atom_id res chain seq x y z
N MET A 1 32.39 23.42 -10.84
CA MET A 1 30.93 23.31 -10.62
C MET A 1 30.69 21.93 -10.00
N LYS A 2 30.26 21.85 -8.75
CA LYS A 2 29.98 20.60 -8.06
C LYS A 2 28.65 20.09 -8.59
N ARG A 3 28.66 18.93 -9.28
CA ARG A 3 27.44 18.21 -9.65
C ARG A 3 26.72 17.81 -8.36
N LYS A 4 25.61 18.47 -8.04
CA LYS A 4 24.67 17.97 -7.05
C LYS A 4 23.99 16.76 -7.70
N VAL A 5 24.29 15.58 -7.20
CA VAL A 5 23.51 14.38 -7.49
C VAL A 5 22.16 14.63 -6.79
N LEU A 6 21.13 14.94 -7.58
CA LEU A 6 19.78 15.05 -7.08
C LEU A 6 19.34 13.63 -6.70
N ALA A 7 19.36 13.34 -5.41
CA ALA A 7 18.69 12.16 -4.88
C ALA A 7 17.18 12.39 -5.08
N ILE A 8 16.59 11.69 -6.02
CA ILE A 8 15.14 11.69 -6.21
C ILE A 8 14.56 10.96 -5.02
N MET A 9 13.91 11.69 -4.10
CA MET A 9 12.98 11.09 -3.18
C MET A 9 11.76 10.62 -3.98
N LEU A 10 11.79 9.39 -4.45
CA LEU A 10 10.55 8.63 -4.59
C LEU A 10 9.89 8.64 -3.20
N PRO A 11 8.57 8.83 -3.08
CA PRO A 11 7.94 8.83 -1.78
C PRO A 11 8.29 7.59 -0.98
N ALA A 12 8.23 7.67 0.33
CA ALA A 12 8.70 6.74 1.36
C ALA A 12 8.35 5.23 1.22
N LEU A 13 7.82 4.82 0.09
CA LEU A 13 7.63 3.44 -0.35
C LEU A 13 8.93 2.61 -0.39
N LEU A 14 10.08 3.25 -0.18
CA LEU A 14 11.39 2.60 -0.10
C LEU A 14 11.98 2.59 1.32
N ALA A 15 11.30 3.15 2.31
CA ALA A 15 11.81 3.19 3.68
C ALA A 15 11.62 1.88 4.47
N ALA A 16 10.81 0.95 3.97
CA ALA A 16 10.80 -0.42 4.49
C ALA A 16 11.96 -1.22 3.88
N GLY A 17 13.16 -0.99 4.40
CA GLY A 17 14.40 -1.57 3.91
C GLY A 17 14.87 -0.86 2.65
N ALA A 18 15.99 -0.14 2.71
CA ALA A 18 16.70 0.30 1.52
C ALA A 18 17.06 -0.96 0.73
N ALA A 19 16.16 -1.40 -0.14
CA ALA A 19 16.43 -2.46 -1.08
C ALA A 19 17.63 -2.01 -1.89
N HIS A 20 18.78 -2.57 -1.60
CA HIS A 20 19.98 -2.37 -2.38
C HIS A 20 19.75 -3.08 -3.70
N SER A 21 19.16 -2.34 -4.66
CA SER A 21 19.02 -2.87 -6.00
C SER A 21 20.40 -3.21 -6.55
N ALA A 22 20.55 -4.42 -7.05
CA ALA A 22 21.74 -4.82 -7.75
C ALA A 22 21.74 -4.13 -9.13
N GLU A 23 22.70 -3.24 -9.37
CA GLU A 23 22.88 -2.66 -10.69
C GLU A 23 23.33 -3.75 -11.67
N ILE A 24 22.43 -4.11 -12.62
CA ILE A 24 22.74 -5.11 -13.66
C ILE A 24 23.45 -4.44 -14.84
N TYR A 25 23.04 -3.23 -15.17
CA TYR A 25 23.51 -2.52 -16.33
C TYR A 25 23.50 -1.01 -16.08
N ASN A 26 24.60 -0.33 -16.44
CA ASN A 26 24.70 1.13 -16.40
C ASN A 26 25.71 1.61 -17.44
N LYS A 27 25.21 1.93 -18.64
CA LYS A 27 26.07 2.39 -19.73
C LYS A 27 25.30 3.26 -20.74
N ASN A 28 25.98 4.28 -21.26
CA ASN A 28 25.45 5.16 -22.31
C ASN A 28 24.11 5.82 -21.93
N GLY A 29 23.95 6.25 -20.67
CA GLY A 29 22.73 6.86 -20.19
C GLY A 29 21.56 5.90 -19.96
N ASN A 30 21.82 4.59 -20.03
CA ASN A 30 20.82 3.56 -19.71
C ASN A 30 21.23 2.85 -18.42
N LYS A 31 20.26 2.64 -17.52
CA LYS A 31 20.43 1.95 -16.25
C LYS A 31 19.34 0.89 -16.08
N LEU A 32 19.71 -0.27 -15.56
CA LEU A 32 18.80 -1.33 -15.17
C LEU A 32 19.22 -1.90 -13.82
N ASP A 33 18.33 -1.83 -12.86
CA ASP A 33 18.51 -2.38 -11.52
C ASP A 33 17.53 -3.54 -11.29
N LEU A 34 18.02 -4.60 -10.67
CA LEU A 34 17.22 -5.70 -10.11
C LEU A 34 17.13 -5.51 -8.61
N TYR A 35 15.94 -5.67 -8.05
CA TYR A 35 15.69 -5.68 -6.61
C TYR A 35 14.70 -6.75 -6.22
N GLY A 36 14.69 -7.12 -4.95
CA GLY A 36 13.70 -8.08 -4.48
C GLY A 36 14.00 -8.63 -3.10
N LYS A 37 13.14 -9.54 -2.66
CA LYS A 37 13.33 -10.30 -1.43
C LYS A 37 12.78 -11.71 -1.53
N VAL A 38 13.37 -12.60 -0.76
CA VAL A 38 12.80 -13.89 -0.35
C VAL A 38 12.47 -13.76 1.12
N ASP A 39 11.23 -14.00 1.49
CA ASP A 39 10.76 -13.95 2.87
C ASP A 39 10.29 -15.36 3.25
N GLY A 40 11.10 -16.06 4.04
CA GLY A 40 10.73 -17.34 4.66
C GLY A 40 9.87 -17.01 5.88
N LEU A 41 8.55 -17.07 5.72
CA LEU A 41 7.56 -16.54 6.64
C LEU A 41 6.64 -17.64 7.16
N HIS A 42 6.37 -17.60 8.47
CA HIS A 42 5.41 -18.49 9.12
C HIS A 42 4.50 -17.72 10.07
N TYR A 43 3.20 -17.98 9.97
CA TYR A 43 2.21 -17.46 10.91
C TYR A 43 1.82 -18.54 11.93
N PHE A 44 1.66 -18.11 13.18
CA PHE A 44 1.12 -18.89 14.28
C PHE A 44 -0.16 -18.20 14.74
N THR A 45 -1.31 -18.85 14.54
CA THR A 45 -2.62 -18.31 14.87
C THR A 45 -3.64 -19.43 15.04
N ASP A 46 -4.72 -19.18 15.77
CA ASP A 46 -5.84 -20.12 15.90
C ASP A 46 -6.76 -20.09 14.66
N ASP A 47 -6.65 -19.06 13.78
CA ASP A 47 -7.32 -19.05 12.47
C ASP A 47 -6.66 -20.03 11.50
N ALA A 48 -7.24 -21.22 11.37
CA ALA A 48 -6.74 -22.27 10.48
C ALA A 48 -6.62 -21.87 8.99
N SER A 49 -7.21 -20.76 8.57
CA SER A 49 -7.09 -20.25 7.19
C SER A 49 -5.83 -19.40 6.98
N GLU A 50 -5.19 -18.96 8.05
CA GLU A 50 -3.97 -18.13 8.00
C GLU A 50 -2.77 -18.80 8.66
N ASP A 51 -2.98 -19.81 9.53
CA ASP A 51 -1.91 -20.53 10.22
C ASP A 51 -0.99 -21.27 9.24
N GLY A 52 0.32 -21.21 9.50
CA GLY A 52 1.31 -21.99 8.77
C GLY A 52 2.23 -21.17 7.87
N ASP A 53 2.72 -21.81 6.83
CA ASP A 53 3.70 -21.27 5.89
C ASP A 53 3.10 -20.17 5.00
N GLN A 54 3.69 -18.98 5.04
CA GLN A 54 3.33 -17.81 4.23
C GLN A 54 4.49 -17.34 3.32
N THR A 55 5.48 -18.21 3.11
CA THR A 55 6.71 -17.90 2.36
C THR A 55 6.41 -17.37 0.96
N TYR A 56 7.10 -16.30 0.57
CA TYR A 56 6.98 -15.71 -0.76
C TYR A 56 8.29 -15.16 -1.29
N VAL A 57 8.33 -14.95 -2.61
CA VAL A 57 9.39 -14.26 -3.33
C VAL A 57 8.81 -13.02 -4.00
N ARG A 58 9.48 -11.89 -3.85
CA ARG A 58 9.16 -10.67 -4.58
C ARG A 58 10.40 -10.16 -5.30
N PHE A 59 10.26 -9.82 -6.57
CA PHE A 59 11.35 -9.21 -7.31
C PHE A 59 10.81 -8.19 -8.32
N GLY A 60 11.66 -7.26 -8.72
CA GLY A 60 11.32 -6.23 -9.68
C GLY A 60 12.53 -5.71 -10.42
N LEU A 61 12.24 -5.04 -11.51
CA LEU A 61 13.21 -4.34 -12.35
C LEU A 61 12.86 -2.85 -12.35
N LYS A 62 13.89 -1.99 -12.22
CA LYS A 62 13.80 -0.55 -12.45
C LYS A 62 14.73 -0.18 -13.59
N GLY A 63 14.19 0.47 -14.62
CA GLY A 63 14.94 0.91 -15.78
C GLY A 63 14.89 2.42 -15.96
N GLU A 64 15.99 3.03 -16.36
CA GLU A 64 16.08 4.43 -16.75
C GLU A 64 16.85 4.58 -18.05
N THR A 65 16.45 5.52 -18.90
CA THR A 65 17.17 5.89 -20.11
C THR A 65 17.20 7.40 -20.28
N GLN A 66 18.40 7.96 -20.43
CA GLN A 66 18.58 9.37 -20.74
C GLN A 66 18.23 9.61 -22.22
N ILE A 67 17.15 10.36 -22.48
CA ILE A 67 16.71 10.70 -23.84
C ILE A 67 17.44 11.94 -24.34
N ASN A 68 17.54 12.97 -23.48
CA ASN A 68 18.35 14.16 -23.69
C ASN A 68 18.70 14.80 -22.34
N ASP A 69 19.32 15.97 -22.31
CA ASP A 69 19.81 16.61 -21.08
C ASP A 69 18.72 16.92 -20.05
N GLN A 70 17.46 17.01 -20.45
CA GLN A 70 16.32 17.38 -19.61
C GLN A 70 15.27 16.27 -19.47
N LEU A 71 15.35 15.23 -20.31
CA LEU A 71 14.32 14.21 -20.39
C LEU A 71 14.90 12.82 -20.14
N THR A 72 14.35 12.12 -19.17
CA THR A 72 14.66 10.72 -18.84
C THR A 72 13.39 9.88 -18.93
N GLY A 73 13.46 8.80 -19.71
CA GLY A 73 12.45 7.74 -19.68
C GLY A 73 12.73 6.78 -18.53
N TYR A 74 11.70 6.28 -17.87
CA TYR A 74 11.83 5.28 -16.80
C TYR A 74 10.68 4.29 -16.81
N GLY A 75 10.90 3.15 -16.15
CA GLY A 75 9.87 2.15 -15.96
C GLY A 75 10.20 1.24 -14.81
N GLN A 76 9.15 0.63 -14.25
CA GLN A 76 9.27 -0.34 -13.17
C GLN A 76 8.29 -1.47 -13.36
N TRP A 77 8.74 -2.68 -13.07
CA TRP A 77 7.90 -3.86 -12.94
C TRP A 77 8.23 -4.59 -11.66
N GLU A 78 7.21 -4.99 -10.89
CA GLU A 78 7.34 -5.76 -9.65
C GLU A 78 6.37 -6.92 -9.65
N TYR A 79 6.87 -8.10 -9.27
CA TYR A 79 6.14 -9.35 -9.29
C TYR A 79 6.26 -10.07 -7.95
N ASN A 80 5.15 -10.68 -7.49
CA ASN A 80 5.10 -11.50 -6.28
C ASN A 80 4.75 -12.94 -6.65
N ILE A 81 5.44 -13.90 -6.03
CA ILE A 81 5.24 -15.33 -6.20
C ILE A 81 5.09 -15.93 -4.81
N GLN A 82 3.99 -16.61 -4.55
CA GLN A 82 3.84 -17.42 -3.34
C GLN A 82 4.68 -18.69 -3.48
N ALA A 83 5.42 -19.02 -2.43
CA ALA A 83 6.29 -20.20 -2.37
C ALA A 83 5.78 -21.26 -1.39
N ASN A 84 4.60 -21.04 -0.81
CA ASN A 84 3.95 -21.92 0.17
C ASN A 84 2.89 -22.85 -0.44
N THR A 85 2.78 -22.91 -1.77
CA THR A 85 1.83 -23.78 -2.47
C THR A 85 2.53 -25.02 -3.04
N THR A 86 1.78 -26.10 -3.29
CA THR A 86 2.32 -27.30 -3.94
C THR A 86 2.59 -27.05 -5.42
N GLU A 87 3.62 -27.70 -5.99
CA GLU A 87 3.98 -27.55 -7.41
C GLU A 87 2.82 -27.90 -8.37
N GLY A 88 1.89 -28.76 -7.94
CA GLY A 88 0.76 -29.21 -8.75
C GLY A 88 -0.44 -28.26 -8.80
N GLU A 89 -0.53 -27.27 -7.89
CA GLU A 89 -1.69 -26.38 -7.78
C GLU A 89 -1.53 -25.06 -8.54
N GLY A 90 -0.41 -24.88 -9.21
CA GLY A 90 -0.08 -23.63 -9.91
C GLY A 90 0.40 -22.52 -8.96
N ALA A 91 1.31 -21.68 -9.43
CA ALA A 91 1.83 -20.58 -8.65
C ALA A 91 0.77 -19.48 -8.50
N ASN A 92 0.39 -19.18 -7.26
CA ASN A 92 -0.29 -17.93 -6.94
C ASN A 92 0.72 -16.78 -7.10
N SER A 93 0.62 -16.07 -8.22
CA SER A 93 1.58 -15.04 -8.56
C SER A 93 0.90 -13.87 -9.27
N TRP A 94 1.36 -12.65 -9.02
CA TRP A 94 0.74 -11.46 -9.61
C TRP A 94 1.70 -10.30 -9.78
N THR A 95 1.40 -9.45 -10.79
CA THR A 95 2.07 -8.16 -10.96
C THR A 95 1.60 -7.19 -9.90
N ARG A 96 2.53 -6.67 -9.10
CA ARG A 96 2.27 -5.63 -8.10
C ARG A 96 2.34 -4.24 -8.71
N LEU A 97 3.38 -3.97 -9.50
CA LEU A 97 3.62 -2.71 -10.22
C LEU A 97 3.97 -3.01 -11.67
N GLY A 98 3.57 -2.12 -12.57
CA GLY A 98 3.88 -2.21 -13.98
C GLY A 98 3.55 -0.88 -14.66
N PHE A 99 4.52 0.03 -14.75
CA PHE A 99 4.32 1.35 -15.33
C PHE A 99 5.56 1.85 -16.07
N ALA A 100 5.34 2.80 -16.98
CA ALA A 100 6.40 3.54 -17.63
C ALA A 100 6.12 5.04 -17.61
N GLY A 101 7.16 5.85 -17.62
CA GLY A 101 7.01 7.29 -17.49
C GLY A 101 8.16 8.10 -18.06
N LEU A 102 7.97 9.40 -18.02
CA LEU A 102 8.95 10.42 -18.43
C LEU A 102 9.18 11.39 -17.28
N LYS A 103 10.44 11.72 -17.05
CA LYS A 103 10.86 12.73 -16.08
C LYS A 103 11.46 13.92 -16.81
N PHE A 104 10.98 15.12 -16.48
CA PHE A 104 11.30 16.40 -17.11
C PHE A 104 12.10 17.28 -16.15
N ALA A 105 13.36 16.99 -15.93
CA ALA A 105 14.22 17.75 -14.99
C ALA A 105 13.47 18.13 -13.70
N ASP A 106 13.42 19.43 -13.34
CA ASP A 106 12.74 19.93 -12.15
C ASP A 106 11.22 20.11 -12.34
N TYR A 107 10.70 19.89 -13.56
CA TYR A 107 9.25 19.97 -13.82
C TYR A 107 8.48 18.72 -13.37
N GLY A 108 9.17 17.70 -12.87
CA GLY A 108 8.55 16.50 -12.34
C GLY A 108 8.49 15.34 -13.31
N SER A 109 7.62 14.38 -13.02
CA SER A 109 7.47 13.15 -13.79
C SER A 109 6.00 12.87 -14.10
N LEU A 110 5.76 12.16 -15.19
CA LEU A 110 4.46 11.61 -15.57
C LEU A 110 4.64 10.14 -15.88
N ASP A 111 3.89 9.27 -15.23
CA ASP A 111 3.84 7.84 -15.53
C ASP A 111 2.41 7.34 -15.75
N TYR A 112 2.30 6.18 -16.39
CA TYR A 112 1.05 5.49 -16.62
C TYR A 112 1.22 3.99 -16.47
N GLY A 113 0.23 3.37 -15.82
CA GLY A 113 0.14 1.92 -15.68
C GLY A 113 -0.44 1.47 -14.35
N ARG A 114 0.05 0.32 -13.85
CA ARG A 114 -0.27 -0.19 -12.52
C ARG A 114 0.70 0.39 -11.51
N ASN A 115 0.22 1.26 -10.64
CA ASN A 115 1.03 1.97 -9.66
C ASN A 115 0.24 2.18 -8.36
N TYR A 116 0.82 2.85 -7.39
CA TYR A 116 0.11 3.25 -6.17
C TYR A 116 -0.82 4.42 -6.43
N GLY A 117 -2.00 4.36 -5.82
CA GLY A 117 -2.92 5.48 -5.73
C GLY A 117 -2.38 6.58 -4.81
N VAL A 118 -2.76 7.85 -5.08
CA VAL A 118 -2.25 8.99 -4.31
C VAL A 118 -2.64 9.00 -2.83
N ILE A 119 -3.69 8.28 -2.45
CA ILE A 119 -4.07 8.15 -1.04
C ILE A 119 -2.99 7.40 -0.25
N TYR A 120 -2.32 6.44 -0.88
CA TYR A 120 -1.22 5.69 -0.27
C TYR A 120 0.02 6.55 0.04
N ASP A 121 0.18 7.72 -0.58
CA ASP A 121 1.34 8.60 -0.32
C ASP A 121 1.45 9.02 1.16
N VAL A 122 0.33 9.07 1.88
CA VAL A 122 0.28 9.35 3.33
C VAL A 122 0.28 8.06 4.15
N GLU A 123 -0.48 7.05 3.73
CA GLU A 123 -0.56 5.74 4.39
C GLU A 123 0.80 5.06 4.50
N ALA A 124 1.65 5.19 3.49
CA ALA A 124 3.00 4.64 3.48
C ALA A 124 3.86 5.07 4.69
N TRP A 125 3.46 6.10 5.41
CA TRP A 125 4.15 6.53 6.62
C TRP A 125 3.84 5.64 7.82
N THR A 126 2.69 4.99 7.86
CA THR A 126 2.30 4.05 8.92
C THR A 126 2.45 2.59 8.50
N ASP A 127 2.55 2.29 7.20
CA ASP A 127 2.80 0.96 6.64
C ASP A 127 4.31 0.62 6.67
N VAL A 128 4.87 0.52 7.89
CA VAL A 128 6.32 0.33 8.14
C VAL A 128 6.64 -0.76 9.15
N LEU A 129 5.65 -1.53 9.58
CA LEU A 129 5.82 -2.65 10.51
C LEU A 129 6.55 -3.83 9.81
N PRO A 130 7.13 -4.78 10.56
CA PRO A 130 7.86 -5.89 9.97
C PRO A 130 7.04 -6.74 9.00
N GLU A 131 5.78 -7.04 9.36
CA GLU A 131 4.87 -7.85 8.53
C GLU A 131 3.48 -7.22 8.41
N PHE A 132 2.86 -6.82 9.52
CA PHE A 132 1.51 -6.28 9.54
C PHE A 132 1.49 -4.76 9.26
N GLY A 133 0.32 -4.13 9.36
CA GLY A 133 0.17 -2.69 9.11
C GLY A 133 -0.40 -2.36 7.75
N GLY A 134 -0.75 -1.08 7.55
CA GLY A 134 -1.28 -0.56 6.28
C GLY A 134 -2.59 -1.19 5.82
N ASP A 135 -3.36 -1.79 6.73
CA ASP A 135 -4.54 -2.61 6.41
C ASP A 135 -5.87 -2.01 6.85
N THR A 136 -5.88 -0.78 7.37
CA THR A 136 -7.13 -0.14 7.80
C THR A 136 -8.04 0.22 6.65
N TYR A 137 -7.50 0.68 5.51
CA TYR A 137 -8.28 1.03 4.33
C TYR A 137 -7.55 0.87 2.98
N THR A 138 -6.24 0.63 2.96
CA THR A 138 -5.45 0.55 1.71
C THR A 138 -5.62 -0.79 1.01
N GLN A 139 -6.77 -0.98 0.44
CA GLN A 139 -7.11 -2.19 -0.32
C GLN A 139 -6.56 -2.10 -1.75
N THR A 140 -5.95 -3.19 -2.21
CA THR A 140 -5.43 -3.31 -3.58
C THR A 140 -6.57 -3.41 -4.59
N ASP A 141 -6.45 -2.69 -5.70
CA ASP A 141 -7.44 -2.59 -6.78
C ASP A 141 -8.80 -2.03 -6.32
N VAL A 142 -8.79 -1.22 -5.28
CA VAL A 142 -9.97 -0.48 -4.81
C VAL A 142 -9.69 1.01 -5.02
N PHE A 143 -10.18 1.54 -6.13
CA PHE A 143 -9.97 2.95 -6.54
C PHE A 143 -8.49 3.35 -6.44
N MET A 144 -8.18 4.54 -5.86
CA MET A 144 -6.83 5.05 -5.66
C MET A 144 -6.32 4.89 -4.22
N LEU A 145 -6.77 3.84 -3.49
CA LEU A 145 -6.37 3.60 -2.08
C LEU A 145 -4.99 2.97 -1.96
N GLY A 146 -4.76 1.86 -2.65
CA GLY A 146 -3.51 1.11 -2.63
C GLY A 146 -2.92 0.97 -4.04
N ARG A 147 -2.30 -0.17 -4.34
CA ARG A 147 -1.87 -0.46 -5.72
C ARG A 147 -3.10 -0.68 -6.60
N THR A 148 -3.12 -0.01 -7.75
CA THR A 148 -4.23 -0.10 -8.70
C THR A 148 -3.75 0.06 -10.13
N ASN A 149 -4.55 -0.32 -11.11
CA ASN A 149 -4.23 -0.20 -12.52
C ASN A 149 -4.93 1.00 -13.17
N GLY A 150 -4.48 1.34 -14.39
CA GLY A 150 -5.09 2.40 -15.19
C GLY A 150 -4.87 3.80 -14.64
N VAL A 151 -3.77 4.02 -13.89
CA VAL A 151 -3.48 5.34 -13.30
C VAL A 151 -2.44 6.11 -14.11
N ALA A 152 -2.73 7.36 -14.43
CA ALA A 152 -1.81 8.37 -14.91
C ALA A 152 -1.44 9.27 -13.75
N THR A 153 -0.15 9.32 -13.39
CA THR A 153 0.31 10.05 -12.21
C THR A 153 1.36 11.08 -12.59
N TYR A 154 1.07 12.35 -12.31
CA TYR A 154 2.07 13.42 -12.34
C TYR A 154 2.58 13.67 -10.93
N ARG A 155 3.92 13.73 -10.77
CA ARG A 155 4.59 14.01 -9.48
C ARG A 155 5.59 15.14 -9.63
N ASN A 156 5.61 16.03 -8.66
CA ASN A 156 6.58 17.11 -8.59
C ASN A 156 7.14 17.22 -7.17
N SER A 157 8.44 17.39 -7.08
CA SER A 157 9.14 17.62 -5.82
C SER A 157 9.60 19.07 -5.73
N ASP A 158 9.66 19.57 -4.49
CA ASP A 158 10.14 20.93 -4.18
C ASP A 158 9.38 22.04 -4.94
N PHE A 159 8.11 21.76 -5.30
CA PHE A 159 7.24 22.67 -6.04
C PHE A 159 7.98 23.39 -7.20
N PHE A 160 8.41 22.58 -8.17
CA PHE A 160 9.20 23.03 -9.33
C PHE A 160 10.59 23.61 -8.97
N GLY A 161 11.15 23.19 -7.81
CA GLY A 161 12.39 23.74 -7.27
C GLY A 161 12.25 25.13 -6.64
N LEU A 162 11.01 25.60 -6.41
CA LEU A 162 10.72 26.93 -5.83
C LEU A 162 10.52 26.90 -4.31
N VAL A 163 10.07 25.76 -3.77
CA VAL A 163 9.79 25.60 -2.34
C VAL A 163 10.33 24.25 -1.88
N ASP A 164 11.52 24.26 -1.27
CA ASP A 164 12.18 23.07 -0.74
C ASP A 164 11.24 22.33 0.22
N GLY A 165 11.13 21.00 0.04
CA GLY A 165 10.31 20.13 0.88
C GLY A 165 8.83 20.06 0.52
N LEU A 166 8.30 20.92 -0.36
CA LEU A 166 6.91 20.87 -0.80
C LEU A 166 6.76 19.94 -2.00
N ASN A 167 6.11 18.81 -1.81
CA ASN A 167 5.86 17.82 -2.87
C ASN A 167 4.37 17.70 -3.14
N PHE A 168 4.00 17.35 -4.37
CA PHE A 168 2.63 17.04 -4.71
C PHE A 168 2.52 16.02 -5.84
N ALA A 169 1.38 15.34 -5.90
CA ALA A 169 1.00 14.49 -7.02
C ALA A 169 -0.43 14.78 -7.47
N LEU A 170 -0.67 14.62 -8.77
CA LEU A 170 -1.99 14.62 -9.39
C LEU A 170 -2.17 13.28 -10.07
N GLN A 171 -3.32 12.65 -9.89
CA GLN A 171 -3.59 11.33 -10.47
C GLN A 171 -4.97 11.28 -11.11
N TYR A 172 -5.04 10.61 -12.26
CA TYR A 172 -6.26 10.19 -12.91
C TYR A 172 -6.30 8.68 -12.98
N GLN A 173 -7.44 8.07 -12.69
CA GLN A 173 -7.70 6.65 -12.90
C GLN A 173 -8.82 6.49 -13.92
N GLY A 174 -8.55 5.74 -14.99
CA GLY A 174 -9.56 5.42 -15.99
C GLY A 174 -10.56 4.37 -15.51
N ASN A 175 -11.74 4.34 -16.11
CA ASN A 175 -12.80 3.40 -15.83
C ASN A 175 -12.36 1.93 -16.03
N ASN A 176 -12.67 1.08 -15.07
CA ASN A 176 -12.47 -0.37 -15.12
C ASN A 176 -13.75 -1.08 -14.69
N GLU A 177 -14.68 -1.23 -15.59
CA GLU A 177 -15.93 -1.98 -15.39
C GLU A 177 -15.77 -3.45 -15.81
N ASN A 178 -16.53 -4.34 -15.21
CA ASN A 178 -16.62 -5.75 -15.62
C ASN A 178 -17.65 -5.97 -16.75
N ALA A 179 -17.87 -4.95 -17.59
CA ALA A 179 -18.89 -5.00 -18.62
C ALA A 179 -18.45 -5.62 -19.95
N GLY A 180 -17.22 -6.10 -20.07
CA GLY A 180 -16.66 -6.67 -21.30
C GLY A 180 -16.36 -5.64 -22.40
N SER A 181 -16.62 -4.36 -22.18
CA SER A 181 -16.45 -3.28 -23.15
C SER A 181 -15.83 -2.00 -22.58
N GLY A 182 -15.60 -1.92 -21.29
CA GLY A 182 -14.97 -0.78 -20.61
C GLY A 182 -13.46 -0.77 -20.75
N GLU A 183 -12.85 0.35 -20.42
CA GLU A 183 -11.40 0.48 -20.29
C GLU A 183 -10.87 -0.47 -19.20
N GLY A 184 -9.74 -1.11 -19.44
CA GLY A 184 -9.16 -2.09 -18.52
C GLY A 184 -9.91 -3.40 -18.41
N THR A 185 -11.03 -3.57 -19.10
CA THR A 185 -11.64 -4.88 -19.31
C THR A 185 -10.79 -5.63 -20.32
N ASN A 186 -10.26 -6.74 -19.94
CA ASN A 186 -9.46 -7.52 -20.84
C ASN A 186 -9.84 -8.99 -20.73
N ASN A 187 -9.85 -9.62 -21.86
CA ASN A 187 -9.64 -11.05 -22.06
C ASN A 187 -10.30 -11.99 -21.05
N GLY A 188 -11.50 -11.65 -20.57
CA GLY A 188 -12.33 -12.55 -19.78
C GLY A 188 -11.90 -12.69 -18.31
N GLY A 189 -11.16 -11.75 -17.77
CA GLY A 189 -10.98 -11.64 -16.32
C GLY A 189 -12.19 -11.00 -15.70
N ASP A 190 -13.01 -11.77 -14.98
CA ASP A 190 -14.08 -11.22 -14.18
C ASP A 190 -13.49 -10.39 -13.06
N ARG A 191 -13.72 -9.08 -13.09
CA ARG A 191 -13.34 -8.18 -11.99
C ARG A 191 -14.41 -8.30 -10.91
N GLU A 192 -13.98 -8.59 -9.69
CA GLU A 192 -14.89 -8.56 -8.55
C GLU A 192 -15.54 -7.18 -8.41
N LEU A 193 -16.82 -7.14 -8.08
CA LEU A 193 -17.59 -5.91 -7.97
C LEU A 193 -16.95 -4.86 -7.04
N ALA A 194 -16.34 -5.29 -5.94
CA ALA A 194 -15.64 -4.43 -5.01
C ALA A 194 -14.36 -3.79 -5.59
N ARG A 195 -13.87 -4.30 -6.72
CA ARG A 195 -12.65 -3.87 -7.41
C ARG A 195 -12.91 -3.18 -8.74
N GLU A 196 -14.19 -3.01 -9.11
CA GLU A 196 -14.54 -2.13 -10.21
C GLU A 196 -14.35 -0.67 -9.83
N ASN A 197 -14.10 0.19 -10.79
CA ASN A 197 -14.09 1.64 -10.62
C ASN A 197 -14.55 2.34 -11.90
N GLY A 198 -15.22 3.47 -11.75
CA GLY A 198 -15.39 4.47 -12.81
C GLY A 198 -14.17 5.42 -12.86
N ASP A 199 -14.29 6.47 -13.67
CA ASP A 199 -13.27 7.51 -13.76
C ASP A 199 -13.04 8.21 -12.41
N GLY A 200 -11.78 8.51 -12.09
CA GLY A 200 -11.43 9.14 -10.84
C GLY A 200 -10.26 10.11 -10.93
N PHE A 201 -10.22 11.05 -10.00
CA PHE A 201 -9.15 12.03 -9.84
C PHE A 201 -8.69 12.06 -8.40
N GLY A 202 -7.38 12.24 -8.20
CA GLY A 202 -6.79 12.35 -6.88
C GLY A 202 -5.64 13.35 -6.84
N ILE A 203 -5.37 13.83 -5.64
CA ILE A 203 -4.26 14.72 -5.31
C ILE A 203 -3.65 14.29 -4.00
N SER A 204 -2.31 14.35 -3.91
CA SER A 204 -1.59 14.30 -2.65
C SER A 204 -0.63 15.47 -2.53
N THR A 205 -0.30 15.85 -1.31
CA THR A 205 0.73 16.83 -1.01
C THR A 205 1.43 16.46 0.30
N SER A 206 2.73 16.76 0.37
CA SER A 206 3.50 16.64 1.60
C SER A 206 4.47 17.80 1.73
N TYR A 207 4.76 18.16 2.97
CA TYR A 207 5.76 19.16 3.28
C TYR A 207 6.76 18.61 4.31
N ASP A 208 8.04 18.61 3.94
CA ASP A 208 9.15 18.26 4.82
C ASP A 208 9.80 19.53 5.38
N PHE A 209 9.79 19.67 6.69
CA PHE A 209 10.37 20.83 7.40
C PHE A 209 11.90 20.73 7.57
N GLY A 210 12.55 19.66 7.09
CA GLY A 210 14.00 19.48 7.14
C GLY A 210 14.58 19.06 8.49
N MET A 211 13.74 18.83 9.51
CA MET A 211 14.16 18.38 10.85
C MET A 211 13.65 16.97 11.17
N GLY A 212 13.39 16.19 10.14
CA GLY A 212 12.73 14.88 10.25
C GLY A 212 11.21 14.97 10.43
N ILE A 213 10.63 16.15 10.44
CA ILE A 213 9.18 16.37 10.59
C ILE A 213 8.56 16.59 9.21
N SER A 214 7.55 15.79 8.87
CA SER A 214 6.78 15.97 7.65
C SER A 214 5.28 15.90 7.95
N PHE A 215 4.49 16.66 7.19
CA PHE A 215 3.03 16.56 7.15
C PHE A 215 2.58 16.24 5.74
N GLY A 216 1.49 15.46 5.63
CA GLY A 216 0.92 15.07 4.36
C GLY A 216 -0.60 15.06 4.38
N ALA A 217 -1.18 15.24 3.20
CA ALA A 217 -2.61 15.12 2.98
C ALA A 217 -2.87 14.59 1.57
N ALA A 218 -3.95 13.82 1.42
CA ALA A 218 -4.40 13.37 0.11
C ALA A 218 -5.92 13.31 0.04
N TYR A 219 -6.45 13.44 -1.18
CA TYR A 219 -7.86 13.31 -1.51
C TYR A 219 -8.02 12.62 -2.86
N ALA A 220 -9.00 11.73 -2.96
CA ALA A 220 -9.41 11.12 -4.22
C ALA A 220 -10.92 10.98 -4.29
N SER A 221 -11.47 11.15 -5.49
CA SER A 221 -12.88 10.95 -5.80
C SER A 221 -13.03 10.24 -7.13
N SER A 222 -13.82 9.17 -7.15
CA SER A 222 -14.05 8.34 -8.32
C SER A 222 -15.53 8.09 -8.50
N ASP A 223 -15.97 7.93 -9.75
CA ASP A 223 -17.28 7.40 -10.04
C ASP A 223 -17.34 5.92 -9.66
N ARG A 224 -18.47 5.47 -9.14
CA ARG A 224 -18.78 4.06 -8.98
C ARG A 224 -19.43 3.54 -10.26
N THR A 225 -19.16 2.28 -10.58
CA THR A 225 -19.77 1.67 -11.77
C THR A 225 -21.28 1.47 -11.60
N ASN A 226 -21.98 1.35 -12.70
CA ASN A 226 -23.42 1.05 -12.66
C ASN A 226 -23.72 -0.26 -11.92
N ASN A 227 -22.83 -1.25 -12.01
CA ASN A 227 -22.94 -2.52 -11.30
C ASN A 227 -22.84 -2.34 -9.78
N GLN A 228 -21.88 -1.53 -9.33
CA GLN A 228 -21.71 -1.21 -7.91
C GLN A 228 -22.90 -0.46 -7.33
N VAL A 229 -23.46 0.49 -8.09
CA VAL A 229 -24.65 1.25 -7.69
C VAL A 229 -25.89 0.34 -7.66
N ALA A 230 -26.08 -0.51 -8.66
CA ALA A 230 -27.20 -1.44 -8.71
C ALA A 230 -27.16 -2.47 -7.57
N ALA A 231 -25.99 -2.96 -7.20
CA ALA A 231 -25.80 -3.94 -6.12
C ALA A 231 -26.23 -3.39 -4.76
N SER A 232 -26.15 -2.09 -4.52
CA SER A 232 -26.55 -1.46 -3.26
C SER A 232 -28.03 -1.62 -2.90
N ALA A 233 -28.87 -1.92 -3.89
CA ALA A 233 -30.31 -2.06 -3.69
C ALA A 233 -30.73 -3.35 -2.93
N SER A 234 -29.85 -4.35 -2.85
CA SER A 234 -30.19 -5.68 -2.34
C SER A 234 -29.17 -6.33 -1.40
N SER A 235 -28.13 -5.62 -0.99
CA SER A 235 -27.01 -6.20 -0.25
C SER A 235 -26.40 -5.23 0.77
N ALA A 236 -25.40 -5.70 1.52
CA ALA A 236 -24.59 -4.89 2.44
C ALA A 236 -23.60 -3.96 1.72
N TYR A 237 -23.86 -3.64 0.45
CA TYR A 237 -23.03 -2.73 -0.33
C TYR A 237 -23.49 -1.28 -0.16
N ALA A 238 -22.54 -0.38 0.04
CA ALA A 238 -22.80 1.04 0.11
C ALA A 238 -23.60 1.56 -1.09
N GLY A 239 -24.51 2.48 -0.84
CA GLY A 239 -25.21 3.26 -1.87
C GLY A 239 -24.41 4.51 -2.23
N GLY A 240 -24.73 5.12 -3.37
CA GLY A 240 -24.14 6.37 -3.84
C GLY A 240 -23.30 6.19 -5.10
N ASP A 241 -23.24 7.27 -5.89
CA ASP A 241 -22.64 7.26 -7.22
C ASP A 241 -21.13 7.54 -7.20
N LYS A 242 -20.62 8.02 -6.05
CA LYS A 242 -19.21 8.39 -5.85
C LYS A 242 -18.59 7.59 -4.74
N ALA A 243 -17.32 7.31 -4.93
CA ALA A 243 -16.39 6.78 -3.93
C ALA A 243 -15.34 7.83 -3.61
N ASP A 244 -15.28 8.28 -2.36
CA ASP A 244 -14.41 9.35 -1.93
C ASP A 244 -13.49 8.89 -0.80
N ALA A 245 -12.25 9.35 -0.81
CA ALA A 245 -11.29 9.15 0.28
C ALA A 245 -10.48 10.41 0.54
N TRP A 246 -10.17 10.66 1.81
CA TRP A 246 -9.19 11.66 2.19
C TRP A 246 -8.39 11.17 3.39
N THR A 247 -7.15 11.63 3.46
CA THR A 247 -6.23 11.30 4.55
C THR A 247 -5.35 12.48 4.90
N VAL A 248 -4.94 12.53 6.16
CA VAL A 248 -3.91 13.42 6.67
C VAL A 248 -2.96 12.64 7.56
N GLY A 249 -1.69 12.99 7.53
CA GLY A 249 -0.68 12.32 8.34
C GLY A 249 0.44 13.24 8.76
N ALA A 250 1.14 12.81 9.79
CA ALA A 250 2.37 13.43 10.28
C ALA A 250 3.39 12.35 10.58
N LYS A 251 4.66 12.63 10.30
CA LYS A 251 5.77 11.75 10.70
C LYS A 251 6.94 12.53 11.27
N TYR A 252 7.68 11.86 12.13
CA TYR A 252 9.00 12.23 12.58
C TYR A 252 9.97 11.10 12.28
N ASP A 253 11.03 11.38 11.54
CA ASP A 253 12.05 10.42 11.13
C ASP A 253 13.45 11.05 11.29
N ALA A 254 13.98 11.01 12.49
CA ALA A 254 15.31 11.48 12.83
C ALA A 254 15.78 10.91 14.17
N ASN A 255 17.10 10.97 14.43
CA ASN A 255 17.72 10.55 15.70
C ASN A 255 17.38 9.10 16.08
N ASN A 256 17.36 8.19 15.10
CA ASN A 256 17.00 6.78 15.26
C ASN A 256 15.57 6.53 15.73
N ILE A 257 14.73 7.56 15.79
CA ILE A 257 13.33 7.50 16.14
C ILE A 257 12.50 7.67 14.88
N TYR A 258 11.56 6.78 14.68
CA TYR A 258 10.50 6.91 13.69
C TYR A 258 9.15 6.94 14.39
N LEU A 259 8.39 8.00 14.19
CA LEU A 259 7.01 8.13 14.67
C LEU A 259 6.16 8.56 13.49
N ALA A 260 5.02 7.91 13.29
CA ALA A 260 4.05 8.38 12.31
C ALA A 260 2.63 8.17 12.83
N ALA A 261 1.74 9.03 12.40
CA ALA A 261 0.31 8.89 12.64
C ALA A 261 -0.47 9.38 11.43
N MET A 262 -1.57 8.71 11.12
CA MET A 262 -2.49 9.14 10.09
C MET A 262 -3.94 9.02 10.55
N TYR A 263 -4.80 9.81 9.92
CA TYR A 263 -6.26 9.67 9.99
C TYR A 263 -6.83 9.77 8.58
N ALA A 264 -7.77 8.86 8.25
CA ALA A 264 -8.42 8.83 6.96
C ALA A 264 -9.93 8.56 7.09
N GLU A 265 -10.71 9.07 6.14
CA GLU A 265 -12.08 8.63 5.92
C GLU A 265 -12.24 8.15 4.48
N THR A 266 -12.96 7.03 4.32
CA THR A 266 -13.40 6.54 3.02
C THR A 266 -14.93 6.50 2.96
N ARG A 267 -15.47 6.65 1.76
CA ARG A 267 -16.92 6.56 1.50
C ARG A 267 -17.15 5.65 0.30
N ASN A 268 -18.07 4.71 0.47
CA ASN A 268 -18.61 3.82 -0.57
C ASN A 268 -17.54 2.96 -1.28
N MET A 269 -16.42 2.63 -0.60
CA MET A 269 -15.33 1.90 -1.25
C MET A 269 -14.66 0.82 -0.39
N THR A 270 -14.59 0.97 0.93
CA THR A 270 -13.90 -0.01 1.77
C THR A 270 -14.73 -1.28 1.92
N SER A 271 -14.23 -2.38 1.37
CA SER A 271 -14.85 -3.69 1.53
C SER A 271 -14.49 -4.31 2.88
N PHE A 272 -15.42 -5.10 3.42
CA PHE A 272 -15.23 -5.86 4.66
C PHE A 272 -15.81 -7.28 4.53
N GLY A 273 -15.24 -8.19 5.31
CA GLY A 273 -15.66 -9.59 5.34
C GLY A 273 -15.22 -10.38 4.11
N LYS A 274 -15.58 -11.67 4.08
CA LYS A 274 -15.26 -12.61 2.99
C LYS A 274 -16.54 -12.90 2.19
N SER A 275 -16.49 -12.86 0.87
CA SER A 275 -17.65 -13.18 -0.02
C SER A 275 -18.16 -14.62 0.18
N THR A 276 -17.32 -15.51 0.68
CA THR A 276 -17.64 -16.92 1.00
C THR A 276 -18.24 -17.12 2.40
N SER A 277 -18.34 -16.06 3.22
CA SER A 277 -18.94 -16.12 4.56
C SER A 277 -20.46 -16.17 4.51
N TYR A 278 -21.12 -16.44 5.65
CA TYR A 278 -22.58 -16.57 5.73
C TYR A 278 -23.34 -15.31 5.26
N LEU A 279 -22.86 -14.11 5.63
CA LEU A 279 -23.43 -12.83 5.18
C LEU A 279 -22.79 -12.29 3.90
N GLY A 280 -21.66 -12.86 3.45
CA GLY A 280 -21.01 -12.49 2.19
C GLY A 280 -20.20 -11.18 2.25
N GLY A 281 -20.01 -10.59 3.43
CA GLY A 281 -19.33 -9.29 3.55
C GLY A 281 -20.10 -8.13 2.92
N GLY A 282 -19.42 -7.02 2.65
CA GLY A 282 -20.05 -5.83 2.04
C GLY A 282 -19.06 -4.72 1.70
N ILE A 283 -19.58 -3.58 1.32
CA ILE A 283 -18.84 -2.32 1.15
C ILE A 283 -19.43 -1.31 2.14
N ALA A 284 -18.59 -0.75 2.99
CA ALA A 284 -18.99 0.22 4.01
C ALA A 284 -19.41 1.55 3.38
N ASN A 285 -20.50 2.16 3.89
CA ASN A 285 -20.93 3.49 3.50
C ASN A 285 -19.86 4.55 3.83
N LYS A 286 -19.21 4.36 4.97
CA LYS A 286 -18.12 5.20 5.45
C LYS A 286 -17.21 4.38 6.36
N THR A 287 -15.90 4.62 6.29
CA THR A 287 -14.96 4.19 7.35
C THR A 287 -14.21 5.38 7.91
N GLN A 288 -13.83 5.26 9.18
CA GLN A 288 -12.92 6.14 9.88
C GLN A 288 -11.71 5.31 10.28
N ASN A 289 -10.53 5.73 9.82
CA ASN A 289 -9.31 4.95 9.91
C ASN A 289 -8.28 5.75 10.69
N PHE A 290 -7.61 5.11 11.61
CA PHE A 290 -6.56 5.70 12.43
C PHE A 290 -5.41 4.71 12.57
N GLU A 291 -4.20 5.19 12.34
CA GLU A 291 -2.98 4.44 12.56
C GLU A 291 -1.95 5.31 13.26
N VAL A 292 -1.20 4.70 14.16
CA VAL A 292 -0.04 5.30 14.79
C VAL A 292 1.04 4.24 14.95
N VAL A 293 2.27 4.59 14.61
CA VAL A 293 3.44 3.72 14.70
C VAL A 293 4.60 4.42 15.37
N ALA A 294 5.35 3.68 16.16
CA ALA A 294 6.61 4.11 16.74
C ALA A 294 7.66 3.03 16.55
N GLN A 295 8.86 3.41 16.11
CA GLN A 295 10.01 2.53 15.97
C GLN A 295 11.26 3.23 16.51
N TYR A 296 12.23 2.43 16.97
CA TYR A 296 13.53 2.92 17.39
C TYR A 296 14.64 2.03 16.82
N GLN A 297 15.67 2.64 16.22
CA GLN A 297 16.83 1.94 15.70
C GLN A 297 17.98 1.99 16.71
N PHE A 298 18.45 0.83 17.18
CA PHE A 298 19.47 0.73 18.24
C PHE A 298 20.93 0.79 17.73
N ASP A 299 21.17 1.29 16.53
CA ASP A 299 22.50 1.34 15.90
C ASP A 299 23.54 2.09 16.74
N ASP A 300 23.16 3.19 17.39
CA ASP A 300 24.06 3.97 18.26
C ASP A 300 24.61 3.18 19.44
N TYR A 301 23.95 2.08 19.80
CA TYR A 301 24.38 1.16 20.86
C TYR A 301 25.11 -0.08 20.31
N GLY A 302 25.38 -0.11 18.99
CA GLY A 302 26.00 -1.27 18.34
C GLY A 302 25.08 -2.49 18.27
N LEU A 303 23.77 -2.32 18.41
CA LEU A 303 22.77 -3.36 18.33
C LEU A 303 21.91 -3.16 17.05
N PRO A 304 22.01 -4.06 16.08
CA PRO A 304 21.24 -3.94 14.83
C PRO A 304 19.77 -4.39 15.03
N LEU A 305 19.09 -3.75 15.97
CA LEU A 305 17.71 -4.05 16.39
C LEU A 305 16.79 -2.86 16.12
N ARG A 306 15.58 -3.16 15.63
CA ARG A 306 14.53 -2.18 15.43
C ARG A 306 13.19 -2.69 15.99
N PRO A 307 12.89 -2.46 17.28
CA PRO A 307 11.55 -2.66 17.81
C PRO A 307 10.56 -1.69 17.20
N SER A 308 9.32 -2.15 17.09
CA SER A 308 8.15 -1.40 16.63
C SER A 308 6.96 -1.62 17.54
N VAL A 309 6.10 -0.62 17.64
CA VAL A 309 4.78 -0.73 18.23
C VAL A 309 3.81 0.12 17.43
N ALA A 310 2.60 -0.39 17.20
CA ALA A 310 1.57 0.34 16.50
C ALA A 310 0.18 0.07 17.08
N TYR A 311 -0.75 1.00 16.77
CA TYR A 311 -2.18 0.80 16.96
C TYR A 311 -2.89 1.16 15.66
N LEU A 312 -3.75 0.25 15.20
CA LEU A 312 -4.50 0.40 13.96
C LEU A 312 -5.99 0.17 14.22
N GLN A 313 -6.82 1.04 13.64
CA GLN A 313 -8.28 0.92 13.73
C GLN A 313 -8.96 1.41 12.45
N SER A 314 -9.83 0.58 11.90
CA SER A 314 -10.81 0.95 10.88
C SER A 314 -12.22 0.75 11.43
N LYS A 315 -12.99 1.83 11.52
CA LYS A 315 -14.38 1.77 12.01
C LYS A 315 -15.34 2.03 10.87
N GLY A 316 -16.08 0.98 10.50
CA GLY A 316 -17.22 1.09 9.58
C GLY A 316 -18.40 1.77 10.27
N LYS A 317 -19.02 2.71 9.57
CA LYS A 317 -20.16 3.50 10.05
C LYS A 317 -21.43 3.11 9.28
N ASP A 318 -22.53 3.01 10.02
CA ASP A 318 -23.86 2.73 9.47
C ASP A 318 -23.87 1.51 8.53
N LEU A 319 -23.17 0.43 8.96
CA LEU A 319 -23.14 -0.82 8.21
C LEU A 319 -24.52 -1.45 8.17
N TYR A 320 -24.90 -1.98 7.01
CA TYR A 320 -26.22 -2.55 6.76
C TYR A 320 -26.63 -3.54 7.86
N ASN A 321 -27.73 -3.23 8.57
CA ASN A 321 -28.30 -4.01 9.67
C ASN A 321 -27.36 -4.25 10.88
N SER A 322 -26.17 -3.63 10.92
CA SER A 322 -25.16 -3.89 11.96
C SER A 322 -24.72 -2.63 12.73
N GLY A 323 -25.13 -1.44 12.26
CA GLY A 323 -24.71 -0.17 12.85
C GLY A 323 -23.20 0.08 12.69
N ASP A 324 -22.56 0.65 13.71
CA ASP A 324 -21.12 0.90 13.70
C ASP A 324 -20.36 -0.33 14.22
N LYS A 325 -19.34 -0.76 13.46
CA LYS A 325 -18.45 -1.86 13.84
C LYS A 325 -17.00 -1.53 13.52
N ASP A 326 -16.09 -1.94 14.37
CA ASP A 326 -14.67 -1.95 14.01
C ASP A 326 -14.43 -3.04 12.96
N LEU A 327 -13.85 -2.70 11.81
CA LEU A 327 -13.57 -3.65 10.73
C LEU A 327 -12.14 -4.20 10.86
N VAL A 328 -11.23 -3.37 11.39
CA VAL A 328 -9.87 -3.70 11.78
C VAL A 328 -9.63 -3.01 13.10
N LYS A 329 -9.03 -3.71 14.06
CA LYS A 329 -8.61 -3.11 15.32
C LYS A 329 -7.59 -3.99 16.02
N TYR A 330 -6.36 -3.53 16.12
CA TYR A 330 -5.31 -4.27 16.80
C TYR A 330 -4.18 -3.38 17.32
N VAL A 331 -3.42 -3.94 18.26
CA VAL A 331 -2.09 -3.47 18.63
C VAL A 331 -1.07 -4.39 17.97
N ASP A 332 -0.02 -3.80 17.42
CA ASP A 332 1.10 -4.54 16.88
C ASP A 332 2.37 -4.31 17.70
N VAL A 333 3.14 -5.36 17.92
CA VAL A 333 4.43 -5.31 18.62
C VAL A 333 5.42 -6.15 17.86
N GLY A 334 6.35 -5.48 17.19
CA GLY A 334 7.33 -6.11 16.34
C GLY A 334 8.77 -5.84 16.76
N MET A 335 9.68 -6.65 16.23
CA MET A 335 11.11 -6.44 16.33
C MET A 335 11.83 -7.04 15.14
N THR A 336 12.67 -6.24 14.49
CA THR A 336 13.56 -6.70 13.41
C THR A 336 15.01 -6.70 13.90
N TYR A 337 15.75 -7.79 13.59
CA TYR A 337 17.20 -7.89 13.76
C TYR A 337 17.86 -7.93 12.38
N TYR A 338 18.83 -7.06 12.14
CA TYR A 338 19.58 -6.97 10.88
C TYR A 338 20.95 -7.65 11.02
N PHE A 339 21.14 -8.83 10.40
CA PHE A 339 22.45 -9.46 10.31
C PHE A 339 23.44 -8.62 9.48
N ASN A 340 22.91 -8.04 8.41
CA ASN A 340 23.56 -7.06 7.54
C ASN A 340 22.49 -6.38 6.66
N LYS A 341 22.91 -5.54 5.72
CA LYS A 341 21.99 -4.81 4.82
C LYS A 341 21.12 -5.70 3.93
N ASN A 342 21.49 -6.96 3.71
CA ASN A 342 20.77 -7.88 2.82
C ASN A 342 20.03 -9.00 3.58
N MET A 343 20.31 -9.19 4.88
CA MET A 343 19.77 -10.30 5.65
C MET A 343 19.20 -9.82 6.97
N SER A 344 17.96 -10.13 7.25
CA SER A 344 17.28 -9.79 8.51
C SER A 344 16.34 -10.92 8.94
N THR A 345 15.94 -10.87 10.21
CA THR A 345 14.86 -11.68 10.75
C THR A 345 13.96 -10.81 11.60
N TYR A 346 12.69 -11.18 11.70
CA TYR A 346 11.75 -10.44 12.51
C TYR A 346 10.77 -11.37 13.22
N VAL A 347 10.22 -10.86 14.32
CA VAL A 347 8.99 -11.32 14.94
C VAL A 347 8.02 -10.16 14.96
N ASP A 348 6.76 -10.42 14.63
CA ASP A 348 5.69 -9.43 14.63
C ASP A 348 4.44 -10.02 15.24
N TYR A 349 3.86 -9.37 16.25
CA TYR A 349 2.72 -9.86 16.99
C TYR A 349 1.54 -8.91 16.87
N LYS A 350 0.57 -9.33 16.09
CA LYS A 350 -0.73 -8.68 15.91
C LYS A 350 -1.68 -9.16 17.01
N ILE A 351 -1.92 -8.31 18.00
CA ILE A 351 -2.87 -8.53 19.09
C ILE A 351 -4.23 -8.01 18.65
N ASN A 352 -5.11 -8.89 18.25
CA ASN A 352 -6.44 -8.55 17.74
C ASN A 352 -7.34 -8.06 18.89
N LEU A 353 -8.06 -6.95 18.65
CA LEU A 353 -8.95 -6.34 19.64
C LEU A 353 -10.43 -6.38 19.21
N LEU A 354 -10.75 -7.17 18.17
CA LEU A 354 -12.13 -7.46 17.79
C LEU A 354 -12.71 -8.54 18.71
N ASP A 355 -14.00 -8.44 19.01
CA ASP A 355 -14.68 -9.37 19.93
C ASP A 355 -15.07 -10.67 19.20
N GLU A 356 -14.40 -11.77 19.51
CA GLU A 356 -14.64 -13.09 18.90
C GLU A 356 -16.07 -13.61 19.10
N ASP A 357 -16.75 -13.20 20.18
CA ASP A 357 -18.12 -13.58 20.47
C ASP A 357 -19.16 -12.79 19.68
N ASP A 358 -18.79 -11.67 19.05
CA ASP A 358 -19.71 -10.88 18.24
C ASP A 358 -20.08 -11.61 16.95
N TYR A 359 -21.39 -11.86 16.79
CA TYR A 359 -21.96 -12.51 15.60
C TYR A 359 -21.58 -11.82 14.29
N PHE A 360 -21.40 -10.49 14.31
CA PHE A 360 -21.04 -9.73 13.12
C PHE A 360 -19.74 -10.24 12.48
N TYR A 361 -18.67 -10.46 13.27
CA TYR A 361 -17.38 -10.89 12.76
C TYR A 361 -17.45 -12.31 12.22
N ARG A 362 -18.01 -13.25 12.97
CA ARG A 362 -18.18 -14.62 12.51
C ARG A 362 -19.01 -14.74 11.23
N ALA A 363 -20.13 -14.01 11.17
CA ALA A 363 -21.06 -14.09 10.05
C ALA A 363 -20.49 -13.45 8.76
N ASN A 364 -19.59 -12.49 8.88
CA ASN A 364 -18.91 -11.87 7.74
C ASN A 364 -17.51 -12.48 7.47
N GLY A 365 -17.05 -13.45 8.27
CA GLY A 365 -15.73 -14.09 8.10
C GLY A 365 -14.56 -13.11 8.32
N ILE A 366 -14.72 -12.20 9.30
CA ILE A 366 -13.66 -11.29 9.75
C ILE A 366 -12.89 -12.00 10.84
N ALA A 367 -11.57 -12.13 10.67
CA ALA A 367 -10.70 -12.78 11.63
C ALA A 367 -10.61 -11.96 12.94
N THR A 368 -10.66 -12.64 14.07
CA THR A 368 -10.60 -12.06 15.42
C THR A 368 -9.42 -12.60 16.22
N ASP A 369 -8.71 -13.57 15.67
CA ASP A 369 -7.59 -14.23 16.34
C ASP A 369 -6.33 -13.36 16.30
N ASP A 370 -5.47 -13.57 17.31
CA ASP A 370 -4.11 -13.04 17.32
C ASP A 370 -3.24 -13.76 16.29
N VAL A 371 -2.22 -13.07 15.77
CA VAL A 371 -1.27 -13.67 14.84
C VAL A 371 0.16 -13.31 15.25
N VAL A 372 1.03 -14.31 15.37
CA VAL A 372 2.47 -14.11 15.50
C VAL A 372 3.13 -14.47 14.17
N ALA A 373 3.80 -13.51 13.54
CA ALA A 373 4.60 -13.73 12.36
C ALA A 373 6.08 -13.89 12.70
N LEU A 374 6.74 -14.88 12.14
CA LEU A 374 8.19 -15.05 12.22
C LEU A 374 8.76 -15.12 10.80
N GLY A 375 9.64 -14.17 10.45
CA GLY A 375 10.21 -14.07 9.13
C GLY A 375 11.73 -14.06 9.11
N LEU A 376 12.28 -14.66 8.05
CA LEU A 376 13.70 -14.63 7.69
C LEU A 376 13.81 -14.08 6.27
N VAL A 377 14.37 -12.88 6.14
CA VAL A 377 14.38 -12.11 4.90
C VAL A 377 15.78 -12.06 4.30
N TYR A 378 15.90 -12.47 3.04
CA TYR A 378 17.03 -12.11 2.19
C TYR A 378 16.56 -11.11 1.14
N GLN A 379 17.19 -9.92 1.09
CA GLN A 379 16.89 -8.88 0.12
C GLN A 379 18.11 -8.47 -0.69
N PHE A 380 17.92 -8.07 -1.94
CA PHE A 380 18.99 -7.72 -2.89
C PHE A 380 18.61 -6.55 -3.81
#